data_e6fe8563ef0634e1432ae52f604bdda8
#
_entry.id   e6fe8563ef0634e1432ae52f604bdda8
#
_cell.length_a   1.000
_cell.length_b   1.000
_cell.length_c   1.000
_cell.angle_alpha   90.00
_cell.angle_beta   90.00
_cell.angle_gamma   90.00
#
_symmetry.space_group_name_H-M   'P 1'
#
loop_
_entity.id
_entity.type
_entity.pdbx_description
1 polymer ?
#
loop_
_entity_poly.entity_id
_entity_poly.type
_entity_poly.pdbx_seq_one_letter_code
_entity_poly.pdbx_strand_id
1 'polypeptide(L)'
;MNRQRPLLHLLGFCLTLTLAVLALPSAGQDKNPLDDEIKALQASNTNFREGLKEFERREIGKALAALEECVRKMPRHAFAHYYLANILYIQKDYPRALSQMELSLADYDHMVELFNQADRLELDSLDGVLRSLQSVDDMTSSCRVARSVEFFGGQVTDKGILLQDAAKRRQQAQERMKGHYAYFYGNILFQLQRYPDAKRQYEEAIRIDPRHADAHNNLAAVYYLFKMYPNAIEVLDRAEANGIDDLLNLKLKEMVHGAAGRPTAGILQEDFPPSREGGPSVMRFALAVRQEKSALPPLYENGYLVFDPGSGDAVLIDPGVADSRIRDFAADRKLEVKAVLNTHGHPDHIGGNRHFADLFKAPIFAPKDDSDYYETKPDRWLRNGETLEFGGLRIQVLQTPGHTPGSACFLAGDCLFSGDTLFKNFIGRIGADNGRKIPALKKDMVRFIRERLLVLPGETRVFPGHGKMTRVADEKETNPFLK
;
A
#
# COMPACT_ATOMS: atom_id res chain seq x y z
N MET A 1 56.74 34.14 -5.39
CA MET A 1 55.97 35.40 -5.53
C MET A 1 54.50 35.02 -5.45
N ASN A 2 53.93 35.23 -4.31
CA ASN A 2 52.93 36.20 -3.94
C ASN A 2 51.63 36.04 -4.75
N ARG A 3 50.44 35.89 -4.20
CA ARG A 3 49.74 36.09 -2.89
C ARG A 3 48.33 35.66 -3.16
N GLN A 4 47.76 34.96 -2.31
CA GLN A 4 46.84 35.21 -1.15
C GLN A 4 45.36 35.11 -1.50
N ARG A 5 44.73 34.17 -0.77
CA ARG A 5 43.30 34.13 -0.42
C ARG A 5 42.91 35.37 0.45
N PRO A 6 41.62 35.66 0.63
CA PRO A 6 40.90 35.17 1.81
C PRO A 6 39.45 34.74 1.48
N LEU A 7 38.90 33.76 2.05
CA LEU A 7 38.24 33.42 3.34
C LEU A 7 37.53 34.53 4.11
N LEU A 8 36.33 34.14 4.57
CA LEU A 8 35.41 34.75 5.59
C LEU A 8 34.39 35.77 5.05
N HIS A 9 33.09 35.49 5.22
CA HIS A 9 32.39 35.63 6.50
C HIS A 9 31.11 34.81 6.56
N LEU A 10 31.16 33.83 7.48
CA LEU A 10 30.00 33.34 8.22
C LEU A 10 29.85 34.26 9.43
N LEU A 11 28.64 34.45 9.89
CA LEU A 11 28.19 34.77 11.24
C LEU A 11 27.10 35.84 11.28
N GLY A 12 25.90 35.39 11.66
CA GLY A 12 25.26 35.94 12.84
C GLY A 12 24.32 37.13 12.62
N PHE A 13 23.02 36.86 12.58
CA PHE A 13 22.06 37.79 13.15
C PHE A 13 20.96 37.05 13.90
N CYS A 14 21.28 36.71 15.13
CA CYS A 14 20.32 36.66 16.22
C CYS A 14 20.37 38.00 16.90
N LEU A 15 19.29 38.78 16.92
CA LEU A 15 19.06 39.80 17.98
C LEU A 15 17.59 40.28 17.98
N THR A 16 16.90 39.86 19.02
CA THR A 16 16.03 40.69 19.90
C THR A 16 15.15 41.76 19.25
N LEU A 17 13.84 41.53 19.19
CA LEU A 17 12.84 42.60 19.15
C LEU A 17 12.36 42.89 20.56
N THR A 18 12.83 44.01 21.10
CA THR A 18 12.27 44.72 22.25
C THR A 18 11.04 45.52 21.83
N LEU A 19 9.98 45.43 22.63
CA LEU A 19 8.77 46.21 22.50
C LEU A 19 9.06 47.73 22.43
N ALA A 20 8.49 48.39 21.45
CA ALA A 20 8.17 49.77 21.48
C ALA A 20 6.70 49.97 21.10
N VAL A 21 5.85 50.14 22.10
CA VAL A 21 4.49 50.63 21.92
C VAL A 21 4.60 52.14 21.67
N LEU A 22 4.41 52.55 20.41
CA LEU A 22 4.16 53.97 20.07
C LEU A 22 2.86 54.02 19.25
N ALA A 23 1.96 54.87 19.76
CA ALA A 23 0.68 55.17 19.16
C ALA A 23 0.83 55.56 17.67
N LEU A 24 0.10 54.90 16.81
CA LEU A 24 0.01 55.22 15.39
C LEU A 24 -1.23 56.07 15.13
N PRO A 25 -1.15 57.05 14.23
CA PRO A 25 -2.32 57.73 13.70
C PRO A 25 -3.04 56.76 12.74
N SER A 26 -4.36 56.84 12.70
CA SER A 26 -5.24 56.14 11.75
C SER A 26 -4.90 56.53 10.31
N ALA A 27 -4.08 55.72 9.67
CA ALA A 27 -3.84 55.76 8.24
C ALA A 27 -4.50 54.56 7.60
N GLY A 28 -5.06 54.72 6.41
CA GLY A 28 -5.89 53.82 5.68
C GLY A 28 -5.39 52.34 5.70
N GLN A 29 -6.33 51.44 5.82
CA GLN A 29 -6.09 50.00 5.70
C GLN A 29 -5.36 49.73 4.39
N ASP A 30 -4.04 49.60 4.44
CA ASP A 30 -3.29 48.94 3.38
C ASP A 30 -3.84 47.49 3.33
N LYS A 31 -4.57 47.19 2.25
CA LYS A 31 -5.07 45.83 1.97
C LYS A 31 -3.89 44.90 1.96
N ASN A 32 -3.89 43.94 2.87
CA ASN A 32 -2.92 42.83 2.79
C ASN A 32 -3.04 42.20 1.41
N PRO A 33 -1.97 42.11 0.61
CA PRO A 33 -2.04 41.48 -0.71
C PRO A 33 -2.66 40.07 -0.71
N LEU A 34 -2.58 39.36 0.40
CA LEU A 34 -3.16 38.04 0.61
C LEU A 34 -4.69 38.05 0.80
N ASP A 35 -5.31 39.17 1.18
CA ASP A 35 -6.76 39.23 1.40
C ASP A 35 -7.56 38.96 0.12
N ASP A 36 -7.08 39.42 -1.01
CA ASP A 36 -7.74 39.18 -2.29
C ASP A 36 -7.54 37.74 -2.77
N GLU A 37 -6.39 37.12 -2.50
CA GLU A 37 -6.14 35.70 -2.77
C GLU A 37 -6.95 34.77 -1.83
N ILE A 38 -7.09 35.12 -0.57
CA ILE A 38 -7.96 34.38 0.37
C ILE A 38 -9.43 34.44 -0.10
N LYS A 39 -9.91 35.60 -0.59
CA LYS A 39 -11.25 35.71 -1.16
C LYS A 39 -11.41 34.85 -2.42
N ALA A 40 -10.39 34.83 -3.28
CA ALA A 40 -10.39 33.97 -4.47
C ALA A 40 -10.42 32.50 -4.08
N LEU A 41 -9.65 32.10 -3.06
CA LEU A 41 -9.67 30.75 -2.51
C LEU A 41 -11.06 30.40 -1.98
N GLN A 42 -11.69 31.27 -1.19
CA GLN A 42 -13.05 31.06 -0.68
C GLN A 42 -14.06 30.89 -1.82
N ALA A 43 -13.98 31.73 -2.85
CA ALA A 43 -14.89 31.71 -4.00
C ALA A 43 -14.71 30.45 -4.87
N SER A 44 -13.49 29.87 -4.93
CA SER A 44 -13.18 28.67 -5.70
C SER A 44 -13.42 27.37 -4.93
N ASN A 45 -13.42 27.43 -3.58
CA ASN A 45 -13.41 26.26 -2.70
C ASN A 45 -14.65 25.34 -2.89
N THR A 46 -15.82 25.91 -3.13
CA THR A 46 -17.04 25.13 -3.41
C THR A 46 -16.86 24.25 -4.66
N ASN A 47 -16.30 24.82 -5.73
CA ASN A 47 -16.04 24.10 -6.96
C ASN A 47 -14.94 23.06 -6.79
N PHE A 48 -13.91 23.38 -5.99
CA PHE A 48 -12.85 22.43 -5.66
C PHE A 48 -13.41 21.20 -4.94
N ARG A 49 -14.20 21.40 -3.87
CA ARG A 49 -14.85 20.31 -3.13
C ARG A 49 -15.79 19.47 -4.00
N GLU A 50 -16.58 20.11 -4.84
CA GLU A 50 -17.46 19.39 -5.77
C GLU A 50 -16.64 18.56 -6.74
N GLY A 51 -15.55 19.13 -7.30
CA GLY A 51 -14.61 18.41 -8.16
C GLY A 51 -14.03 17.17 -7.49
N LEU A 52 -13.58 17.28 -6.24
CA LEU A 52 -13.07 16.15 -5.45
C LEU A 52 -14.14 15.08 -5.26
N LYS A 53 -15.32 15.47 -4.79
CA LYS A 53 -16.44 14.56 -4.55
C LYS A 53 -16.83 13.78 -5.81
N GLU A 54 -16.93 14.46 -6.95
CA GLU A 54 -17.30 13.82 -8.20
C GLU A 54 -16.15 12.95 -8.75
N PHE A 55 -14.89 13.32 -8.51
CA PHE A 55 -13.73 12.51 -8.83
C PHE A 55 -13.73 11.20 -8.01
N GLU A 56 -13.98 11.24 -6.71
CA GLU A 56 -14.14 10.07 -5.84
C GLU A 56 -15.27 9.15 -6.30
N ARG A 57 -16.34 9.72 -6.84
CA ARG A 57 -17.48 8.98 -7.42
C ARG A 57 -17.19 8.42 -8.81
N ARG A 58 -16.02 8.71 -9.37
CA ARG A 58 -15.64 8.39 -10.76
C ARG A 58 -16.49 9.06 -11.83
N GLU A 59 -17.18 10.15 -11.49
CA GLU A 59 -17.93 11.01 -12.40
C GLU A 59 -16.98 12.01 -13.08
N ILE A 60 -16.03 11.47 -13.88
CA ILE A 60 -14.87 12.21 -14.41
C ILE A 60 -15.27 13.49 -15.16
N GLY A 61 -16.36 13.47 -15.94
CA GLY A 61 -16.83 14.66 -16.67
C GLY A 61 -17.30 15.78 -15.75
N LYS A 62 -17.99 15.45 -14.65
CA LYS A 62 -18.45 16.43 -13.66
C LYS A 62 -17.28 16.97 -12.84
N ALA A 63 -16.37 16.08 -12.45
CA ALA A 63 -15.15 16.46 -11.76
C ALA A 63 -14.32 17.45 -12.57
N LEU A 64 -14.13 17.16 -13.87
CA LEU A 64 -13.39 18.03 -14.80
C LEU A 64 -14.04 19.44 -14.86
N ALA A 65 -15.34 19.51 -15.09
CA ALA A 65 -16.06 20.79 -15.18
C ALA A 65 -15.95 21.62 -13.89
N ALA A 66 -16.10 20.98 -12.73
CA ALA A 66 -16.02 21.65 -11.43
C ALA A 66 -14.59 22.16 -11.16
N LEU A 67 -13.56 21.39 -11.49
CA LEU A 67 -12.17 21.78 -11.30
C LEU A 67 -11.72 22.86 -12.30
N GLU A 68 -12.19 22.82 -13.55
CA GLU A 68 -11.97 23.90 -14.53
C GLU A 68 -12.59 25.22 -14.05
N GLU A 69 -13.78 25.17 -13.48
CA GLU A 69 -14.41 26.35 -12.89
C GLU A 69 -13.64 26.84 -11.63
N CYS A 70 -13.08 25.92 -10.85
CA CYS A 70 -12.21 26.26 -9.72
C CYS A 70 -11.00 27.06 -10.19
N VAL A 71 -10.23 26.56 -11.16
CA VAL A 71 -9.02 27.25 -11.66
C VAL A 71 -9.37 28.51 -12.43
N ARG A 72 -10.58 28.63 -13.02
CA ARG A 72 -11.05 29.87 -13.62
C ARG A 72 -11.24 30.98 -12.58
N LYS A 73 -11.72 30.63 -11.39
CA LYS A 73 -11.88 31.57 -10.23
C LYS A 73 -10.56 31.87 -9.55
N MET A 74 -9.67 30.88 -9.48
CA MET A 74 -8.37 30.99 -8.86
C MET A 74 -7.32 30.27 -9.72
N PRO A 75 -6.68 30.98 -10.67
CA PRO A 75 -5.71 30.39 -11.61
C PRO A 75 -4.47 29.77 -10.94
N ARG A 76 -4.15 30.14 -9.71
CA ARG A 76 -3.03 29.61 -8.93
C ARG A 76 -3.43 28.54 -7.94
N HIS A 77 -4.59 27.87 -8.16
CA HIS A 77 -5.07 26.83 -7.26
C HIS A 77 -4.32 25.50 -7.51
N ALA A 78 -3.14 25.35 -6.91
CA ALA A 78 -2.23 24.22 -7.13
C ALA A 78 -2.90 22.84 -7.02
N PHE A 79 -3.75 22.63 -6.01
CA PHE A 79 -4.42 21.36 -5.81
C PHE A 79 -5.46 21.07 -6.91
N ALA A 80 -6.16 22.08 -7.41
CA ALA A 80 -7.09 21.89 -8.53
C ALA A 80 -6.34 21.52 -9.80
N HIS A 81 -5.21 22.15 -10.08
CA HIS A 81 -4.33 21.78 -11.21
C HIS A 81 -3.81 20.33 -11.06
N TYR A 82 -3.46 19.89 -9.87
CA TYR A 82 -3.07 18.51 -9.62
C TYR A 82 -4.18 17.53 -10.00
N TYR A 83 -5.42 17.77 -9.59
CA TYR A 83 -6.55 16.90 -9.95
C TYR A 83 -6.91 16.97 -11.44
N LEU A 84 -6.78 18.13 -12.07
CA LEU A 84 -6.92 18.26 -13.53
C LEU A 84 -5.86 17.42 -14.25
N ALA A 85 -4.61 17.46 -13.78
CA ALA A 85 -3.55 16.61 -14.31
C ALA A 85 -3.87 15.12 -14.20
N ASN A 86 -4.42 14.68 -13.05
CA ASN A 86 -4.86 13.30 -12.85
C ASN A 86 -5.98 12.89 -13.81
N ILE A 87 -7.00 13.74 -13.98
CA ILE A 87 -8.11 13.48 -14.91
C ILE A 87 -7.57 13.35 -16.35
N LEU A 88 -6.75 14.28 -16.78
CA LEU A 88 -6.16 14.27 -18.12
C LEU A 88 -5.24 13.05 -18.33
N TYR A 89 -4.51 12.64 -17.29
CA TYR A 89 -3.70 11.41 -17.33
C TYR A 89 -4.57 10.17 -17.53
N ILE A 90 -5.70 10.06 -16.80
CA ILE A 90 -6.68 8.97 -16.97
C ILE A 90 -7.25 8.97 -18.39
N GLN A 91 -7.50 10.16 -18.98
CA GLN A 91 -7.96 10.34 -20.35
C GLN A 91 -6.85 10.13 -21.40
N LYS A 92 -5.61 9.86 -20.96
CA LYS A 92 -4.41 9.71 -21.80
C LYS A 92 -4.00 10.99 -22.56
N ASP A 93 -4.48 12.14 -22.13
CA ASP A 93 -4.04 13.45 -22.63
C ASP A 93 -2.79 13.93 -21.86
N TYR A 94 -1.69 13.22 -22.06
CA TYR A 94 -0.45 13.44 -21.31
C TYR A 94 0.16 14.84 -21.50
N PRO A 95 0.12 15.45 -22.70
CA PRO A 95 0.63 16.82 -22.88
C PRO A 95 -0.11 17.85 -22.03
N ARG A 96 -1.44 17.77 -21.98
CA ARG A 96 -2.23 18.67 -21.12
C ARG A 96 -2.07 18.31 -19.65
N ALA A 97 -1.98 17.03 -19.30
CA ALA A 97 -1.68 16.59 -17.94
C ALA A 97 -0.34 17.17 -17.47
N LEU A 98 0.70 17.18 -18.32
CA LEU A 98 1.99 17.78 -18.01
C LEU A 98 1.86 19.27 -17.68
N SER A 99 1.19 20.04 -18.55
CA SER A 99 0.96 21.47 -18.30
C SER A 99 0.25 21.73 -16.97
N GLN A 100 -0.77 20.97 -16.66
CA GLN A 100 -1.50 21.13 -15.39
C GLN A 100 -0.62 20.76 -14.18
N MET A 101 0.22 19.73 -14.30
CA MET A 101 1.14 19.34 -13.26
C MET A 101 2.23 20.39 -13.01
N GLU A 102 2.76 21.01 -14.05
CA GLU A 102 3.74 22.10 -13.95
C GLU A 102 3.14 23.33 -13.24
N LEU A 103 1.89 23.70 -13.54
CA LEU A 103 1.18 24.76 -12.84
C LEU A 103 0.97 24.40 -11.36
N SER A 104 0.59 23.16 -11.07
CA SER A 104 0.43 22.69 -9.72
C SER A 104 1.73 22.79 -8.91
N LEU A 105 2.83 22.35 -9.46
CA LEU A 105 4.14 22.42 -8.80
C LEU A 105 4.63 23.85 -8.58
N ALA A 106 4.41 24.75 -9.56
CA ALA A 106 4.82 26.15 -9.47
C ALA A 106 4.16 26.88 -8.28
N ASP A 107 2.91 26.56 -8.00
CA ASP A 107 2.12 27.27 -6.96
C ASP A 107 1.90 26.43 -5.67
N TYR A 108 2.52 25.25 -5.56
CA TYR A 108 2.28 24.33 -4.43
C TYR A 108 2.60 24.96 -3.06
N ASP A 109 3.82 25.48 -2.89
CA ASP A 109 4.25 26.04 -1.58
C ASP A 109 3.44 27.30 -1.23
N HIS A 110 3.12 28.13 -2.22
CA HIS A 110 2.26 29.28 -2.04
C HIS A 110 0.84 28.88 -1.61
N MET A 111 0.28 27.85 -2.24
CA MET A 111 -1.05 27.35 -1.88
C MET A 111 -1.09 26.77 -0.46
N VAL A 112 -0.06 26.02 -0.07
CA VAL A 112 0.07 25.48 1.30
C VAL A 112 0.10 26.61 2.31
N GLU A 113 0.86 27.70 2.06
CA GLU A 113 0.91 28.86 2.94
C GLU A 113 -0.44 29.58 3.01
N LEU A 114 -1.11 29.74 1.87
CA LEU A 114 -2.42 30.36 1.81
C LEU A 114 -3.47 29.59 2.61
N PHE A 115 -3.49 28.25 2.52
CA PHE A 115 -4.37 27.41 3.34
C PHE A 115 -4.03 27.46 4.83
N ASN A 116 -2.74 27.53 5.20
CA ASN A 116 -2.33 27.69 6.60
C ASN A 116 -2.80 29.01 7.20
N GLN A 117 -2.84 30.07 6.40
CA GLN A 117 -3.38 31.37 6.85
C GLN A 117 -4.91 31.36 6.87
N ALA A 118 -5.56 30.70 5.91
CA ALA A 118 -6.99 30.54 5.85
C ALA A 118 -7.55 29.67 7.00
N ASP A 119 -6.80 28.68 7.48
CA ASP A 119 -7.16 27.86 8.66
C ASP A 119 -7.36 28.72 9.93
N ARG A 120 -6.67 29.86 10.02
CA ARG A 120 -6.87 30.83 11.12
C ARG A 120 -8.20 31.59 11.02
N LEU A 121 -8.88 31.48 9.88
CA LEU A 121 -10.12 32.16 9.54
C LEU A 121 -11.34 31.22 9.43
N GLU A 122 -11.30 30.04 10.08
CA GLU A 122 -12.39 29.03 10.08
C GLU A 122 -12.74 28.44 8.70
N LEU A 123 -11.83 28.50 7.73
CA LEU A 123 -11.97 27.76 6.49
C LEU A 123 -11.59 26.29 6.68
N ASP A 124 -12.23 25.40 5.90
CA ASP A 124 -11.95 23.98 5.97
C ASP A 124 -10.46 23.67 5.88
N SER A 125 -10.05 22.88 6.84
CA SER A 125 -8.65 22.66 7.13
C SER A 125 -7.90 22.07 5.94
N LEU A 126 -6.64 22.47 5.79
CA LEU A 126 -5.65 21.84 4.92
C LEU A 126 -5.64 20.31 5.11
N ASP A 127 -5.93 19.81 6.31
CA ASP A 127 -6.06 18.40 6.63
C ASP A 127 -7.21 17.71 5.86
N GLY A 128 -8.29 18.42 5.53
CA GLY A 128 -9.36 17.90 4.68
C GLY A 128 -8.90 17.73 3.23
N VAL A 129 -8.19 18.72 2.71
CA VAL A 129 -7.63 18.68 1.35
C VAL A 129 -6.56 17.59 1.23
N LEU A 130 -5.64 17.51 2.19
CA LEU A 130 -4.59 16.49 2.22
C LEU A 130 -5.16 15.07 2.33
N ARG A 131 -6.24 14.86 3.07
CA ARG A 131 -6.94 13.56 3.13
C ARG A 131 -7.55 13.18 1.78
N SER A 132 -8.18 14.11 1.09
CA SER A 132 -8.73 13.88 -0.24
C SER A 132 -7.64 13.59 -1.27
N LEU A 133 -6.49 14.26 -1.19
CA LEU A 133 -5.34 13.98 -2.05
C LEU A 133 -4.80 12.56 -1.87
N GLN A 134 -4.83 12.01 -0.65
CA GLN A 134 -4.46 10.62 -0.40
C GLN A 134 -5.44 9.61 -1.00
N SER A 135 -6.74 9.92 -1.06
CA SER A 135 -7.73 9.03 -1.69
C SER A 135 -7.56 8.91 -3.21
N VAL A 136 -6.99 9.94 -3.84
CA VAL A 136 -6.67 9.94 -5.28
C VAL A 136 -5.52 9.02 -5.61
N ASP A 137 -4.54 8.93 -4.72
CA ASP A 137 -3.41 8.01 -4.83
C ASP A 137 -3.89 6.55 -5.00
N ASP A 138 -4.94 6.17 -4.25
CA ASP A 138 -5.56 4.86 -4.34
C ASP A 138 -6.26 4.60 -5.68
N MET A 139 -6.63 5.64 -6.43
CA MET A 139 -7.35 5.50 -7.70
C MET A 139 -6.43 5.56 -8.93
N THR A 140 -5.30 6.26 -8.84
CA THR A 140 -4.33 6.40 -9.94
C THR A 140 -3.19 5.40 -9.86
N SER A 141 -2.89 4.87 -8.67
CA SER A 141 -1.92 3.80 -8.46
C SER A 141 -2.54 2.46 -8.87
N SER A 142 -1.98 1.84 -9.89
CA SER A 142 -2.34 0.48 -10.30
C SER A 142 -1.85 -0.60 -9.32
N CYS A 143 -1.17 -0.23 -8.26
CA CYS A 143 -0.73 -1.10 -7.17
C CYS A 143 -1.51 -0.78 -5.90
N ARG A 144 -2.66 -1.45 -5.73
CA ARG A 144 -3.33 -1.51 -4.44
C ARG A 144 -2.63 -2.50 -3.53
N VAL A 145 -1.50 -2.14 -2.99
CA VAL A 145 -1.04 -2.73 -1.75
C VAL A 145 -1.51 -1.82 -0.63
N ALA A 146 -2.19 -2.42 0.33
CA ALA A 146 -2.75 -1.77 1.50
C ALA A 146 -1.77 -0.74 2.09
N ARG A 147 -1.93 0.53 1.76
CA ARG A 147 -1.33 1.59 2.55
C ARG A 147 -2.22 1.78 3.76
N SER A 148 -1.68 1.34 4.87
CA SER A 148 -2.20 1.63 6.18
C SER A 148 -2.58 3.10 6.27
N VAL A 149 -3.83 3.34 6.55
CA VAL A 149 -4.31 4.62 7.07
C VAL A 149 -3.72 4.77 8.48
N GLU A 150 -2.43 5.06 8.57
CA GLU A 150 -1.78 5.53 9.79
C GLU A 150 -2.02 7.02 10.02
N PHE A 151 -3.22 7.48 9.72
CA PHE A 151 -3.66 8.81 10.08
C PHE A 151 -4.94 8.70 10.89
N PHE A 152 -4.86 9.15 12.15
CA PHE A 152 -5.98 9.37 13.09
C PHE A 152 -6.52 8.19 13.89
N GLY A 153 -5.79 7.84 14.93
CA GLY A 153 -6.29 7.01 16.05
C GLY A 153 -5.54 7.31 17.35
N GLY A 154 -5.52 8.57 17.79
CA GLY A 154 -5.02 8.95 19.10
C GLY A 154 -6.12 9.62 19.91
N GLN A 155 -6.58 8.97 20.98
CA GLN A 155 -7.45 9.61 21.97
C GLN A 155 -6.74 10.74 22.69
N VAL A 156 -7.48 11.83 22.87
CA VAL A 156 -7.08 13.11 23.44
C VAL A 156 -6.83 13.00 24.93
N THR A 157 -5.62 13.31 25.37
CA THR A 157 -5.37 13.85 26.73
C THR A 157 -4.16 14.78 26.67
N ASP A 158 -4.43 16.05 26.71
CA ASP A 158 -3.54 17.20 26.92
C ASP A 158 -3.37 18.12 25.69
N LYS A 159 -4.06 19.28 25.75
CA LYS A 159 -4.16 20.24 24.63
C LYS A 159 -2.83 20.85 24.17
N GLY A 160 -1.78 20.85 24.99
CA GLY A 160 -0.48 21.43 24.65
C GLY A 160 0.42 20.52 23.82
N ILE A 161 0.42 19.24 24.12
CA ILE A 161 1.20 18.21 23.40
C ILE A 161 0.57 17.92 22.04
N LEU A 162 -0.76 17.99 21.94
CA LEU A 162 -1.53 17.81 20.71
C LEU A 162 -1.22 18.84 19.62
N LEU A 163 -0.96 20.10 19.95
CA LEU A 163 -0.67 21.14 18.96
C LEU A 163 0.71 20.97 18.33
N GLN A 164 1.72 20.57 19.10
CA GLN A 164 3.06 20.31 18.55
C GLN A 164 3.08 19.04 17.69
N ASP A 165 2.39 17.98 18.11
CA ASP A 165 2.26 16.76 17.33
C ASP A 165 1.43 16.97 16.07
N ALA A 166 0.38 17.79 16.12
CA ALA A 166 -0.42 18.12 14.94
C ALA A 166 0.38 18.92 13.91
N ALA A 167 1.17 19.91 14.34
CA ALA A 167 2.04 20.69 13.45
C ALA A 167 3.11 19.82 12.78
N LYS A 168 3.74 18.92 13.55
CA LYS A 168 4.73 17.95 13.04
C LYS A 168 4.12 16.97 12.05
N ARG A 169 2.93 16.44 12.35
CA ARG A 169 2.20 15.54 11.43
C ARG A 169 1.81 16.25 10.15
N ARG A 170 1.36 17.52 10.24
CA ARG A 170 1.02 18.35 9.08
C ARG A 170 2.24 18.57 8.19
N GLN A 171 3.39 18.95 8.77
CA GLN A 171 4.64 19.11 8.04
C GLN A 171 5.06 17.80 7.34
N GLN A 172 5.00 16.67 8.04
CA GLN A 172 5.31 15.36 7.45
C GLN A 172 4.35 15.00 6.31
N ALA A 173 3.05 15.31 6.44
CA ALA A 173 2.07 15.10 5.39
C ALA A 173 2.38 15.96 4.16
N GLN A 174 2.75 17.22 4.34
CA GLN A 174 3.15 18.14 3.26
C GLN A 174 4.40 17.64 2.53
N GLU A 175 5.40 17.16 3.25
CA GLU A 175 6.62 16.58 2.66
C GLU A 175 6.30 15.32 1.85
N ARG A 176 5.49 14.40 2.39
CA ARG A 176 5.05 13.21 1.65
C ARG A 176 4.29 13.57 0.37
N MET A 177 3.45 14.61 0.43
CA MET A 177 2.76 15.12 -0.76
C MET A 177 3.74 15.59 -1.84
N LYS A 178 4.83 16.29 -1.48
CA LYS A 178 5.86 16.66 -2.46
C LYS A 178 6.49 15.43 -3.12
N GLY A 179 6.76 14.38 -2.34
CA GLY A 179 7.24 13.10 -2.87
C GLY A 179 6.25 12.48 -3.85
N HIS A 180 4.98 12.50 -3.50
CA HIS A 180 3.92 12.00 -4.36
C HIS A 180 3.75 12.83 -5.64
N TYR A 181 3.83 14.16 -5.56
CA TYR A 181 3.83 15.04 -6.73
C TYR A 181 5.00 14.73 -7.67
N ALA A 182 6.21 14.56 -7.15
CA ALA A 182 7.36 14.18 -7.95
C ALA A 182 7.14 12.82 -8.65
N TYR A 183 6.63 11.83 -7.92
CA TYR A 183 6.26 10.53 -8.48
C TYR A 183 5.26 10.64 -9.63
N PHE A 184 4.15 11.37 -9.42
CA PHE A 184 3.11 11.51 -10.45
C PHE A 184 3.62 12.31 -11.67
N TYR A 185 4.41 13.34 -11.46
CA TYR A 185 5.09 14.05 -12.53
C TYR A 185 5.99 13.12 -13.34
N GLY A 186 6.75 12.25 -12.65
CA GLY A 186 7.52 11.19 -13.28
C GLY A 186 6.67 10.26 -14.16
N ASN A 187 5.46 9.91 -13.72
CA ASN A 187 4.53 9.07 -14.48
C ASN A 187 4.09 9.75 -15.79
N ILE A 188 3.75 11.03 -15.74
CA ILE A 188 3.39 11.79 -16.95
C ILE A 188 4.56 11.83 -17.92
N LEU A 189 5.77 12.15 -17.45
CA LEU A 189 6.99 12.19 -18.25
C LEU A 189 7.32 10.82 -18.85
N PHE A 190 7.10 9.76 -18.11
CA PHE A 190 7.28 8.38 -18.60
C PHE A 190 6.33 8.07 -19.77
N GLN A 191 5.04 8.43 -19.65
CA GLN A 191 4.07 8.25 -20.74
C GLN A 191 4.42 9.08 -22.00
N LEU A 192 5.05 10.24 -21.80
CA LEU A 192 5.58 11.07 -22.86
C LEU A 192 6.95 10.59 -23.41
N GLN A 193 7.44 9.43 -22.95
CA GLN A 193 8.74 8.85 -23.31
C GLN A 193 9.94 9.76 -22.94
N ARG A 194 9.74 10.73 -22.06
CA ARG A 194 10.79 11.58 -21.49
C ARG A 194 11.49 10.87 -20.33
N TYR A 195 12.03 9.68 -20.59
CA TYR A 195 12.59 8.78 -19.59
C TYR A 195 13.68 9.37 -18.69
N PRO A 196 14.65 10.16 -19.22
CA PRO A 196 15.65 10.81 -18.37
C PRO A 196 15.03 11.79 -17.36
N ASP A 197 13.96 12.47 -17.76
CA ASP A 197 13.25 13.41 -16.90
C ASP A 197 12.40 12.63 -15.87
N ALA A 198 11.70 11.60 -16.31
CA ALA A 198 10.93 10.70 -15.44
C ALA A 198 11.83 10.07 -14.37
N LYS A 199 13.01 9.60 -14.74
CA LYS A 199 14.03 9.07 -13.81
C LYS A 199 14.33 10.07 -12.70
N ARG A 200 14.65 11.33 -13.05
CA ARG A 200 14.94 12.37 -12.06
C ARG A 200 13.79 12.60 -11.08
N GLN A 201 12.57 12.55 -11.58
CA GLN A 201 11.38 12.73 -10.73
C GLN A 201 11.13 11.55 -9.80
N TYR A 202 11.35 10.31 -10.23
CA TYR A 202 11.29 9.15 -9.35
C TYR A 202 12.41 9.15 -8.30
N GLU A 203 13.62 9.54 -8.67
CA GLU A 203 14.73 9.73 -7.73
C GLU A 203 14.39 10.80 -6.67
N GLU A 204 13.77 11.90 -7.07
CA GLU A 204 13.31 12.94 -6.14
C GLU A 204 12.18 12.45 -5.22
N ALA A 205 11.22 11.70 -5.75
CA ALA A 205 10.16 11.09 -4.95
C ALA A 205 10.73 10.16 -3.87
N ILE A 206 11.72 9.32 -4.22
CA ILE A 206 12.42 8.42 -3.29
C ILE A 206 13.27 9.20 -2.28
N ARG A 207 13.89 10.30 -2.69
CA ARG A 207 14.66 11.16 -1.78
C ARG A 207 13.78 11.77 -0.69
N ILE A 208 12.58 12.21 -1.07
CA ILE A 208 11.60 12.80 -0.15
C ILE A 208 10.93 11.73 0.72
N ASP A 209 10.48 10.64 0.10
CA ASP A 209 9.90 9.50 0.80
C ASP A 209 10.64 8.20 0.41
N PRO A 210 11.64 7.79 1.19
CA PRO A 210 12.40 6.55 0.92
C PRO A 210 11.56 5.28 0.93
N ARG A 211 10.32 5.34 1.43
CA ARG A 211 9.38 4.22 1.45
C ARG A 211 8.32 4.29 0.34
N HIS A 212 8.47 5.17 -0.63
CA HIS A 212 7.57 5.29 -1.77
C HIS A 212 7.73 4.10 -2.73
N ALA A 213 6.96 3.04 -2.54
CA ALA A 213 7.07 1.77 -3.28
C ALA A 213 6.99 1.95 -4.80
N ASP A 214 5.97 2.66 -5.28
CA ASP A 214 5.75 2.85 -6.72
C ASP A 214 6.87 3.65 -7.40
N ALA A 215 7.48 4.61 -6.68
CA ALA A 215 8.61 5.36 -7.22
C ALA A 215 9.84 4.46 -7.40
N HIS A 216 10.13 3.56 -6.45
CA HIS A 216 11.18 2.56 -6.61
C HIS A 216 10.91 1.62 -7.79
N ASN A 217 9.69 1.11 -7.89
CA ASN A 217 9.29 0.20 -8.95
C ASN A 217 9.39 0.85 -10.33
N ASN A 218 8.91 2.08 -10.47
CA ASN A 218 8.96 2.81 -11.74
C ASN A 218 10.38 3.23 -12.11
N LEU A 219 11.23 3.59 -11.14
CA LEU A 219 12.65 3.86 -11.37
C LEU A 219 13.38 2.60 -11.86
N ALA A 220 13.10 1.45 -11.23
CA ALA A 220 13.66 0.17 -11.67
C ALA A 220 13.19 -0.20 -13.07
N ALA A 221 11.91 0.08 -13.41
CA ALA A 221 11.39 -0.12 -14.77
C ALA A 221 12.08 0.77 -15.81
N VAL A 222 12.38 2.03 -15.49
CA VAL A 222 13.18 2.90 -16.38
C VAL A 222 14.57 2.29 -16.60
N TYR A 223 15.27 1.88 -15.54
CA TYR A 223 16.57 1.23 -15.70
C TYR A 223 16.50 -0.07 -16.51
N TYR A 224 15.44 -0.87 -16.31
CA TYR A 224 15.21 -2.09 -17.09
C TYR A 224 15.05 -1.80 -18.59
N LEU A 225 14.26 -0.78 -18.96
CA LEU A 225 14.06 -0.37 -20.36
C LEU A 225 15.39 -0.02 -21.06
N PHE A 226 16.32 0.59 -20.33
CA PHE A 226 17.65 0.93 -20.85
C PHE A 226 18.67 -0.19 -20.66
N LYS A 227 18.25 -1.39 -20.26
CA LYS A 227 19.12 -2.54 -19.99
C LYS A 227 20.20 -2.28 -18.92
N MET A 228 19.97 -1.31 -18.05
CA MET A 228 20.82 -0.97 -16.92
C MET A 228 20.46 -1.85 -15.72
N TYR A 229 20.54 -3.16 -15.90
CA TYR A 229 20.08 -4.15 -14.91
C TYR A 229 20.74 -4.03 -13.53
N PRO A 230 22.05 -3.76 -13.41
CA PRO A 230 22.67 -3.56 -12.09
C PRO A 230 22.02 -2.41 -11.30
N ASN A 231 21.70 -1.28 -11.97
CA ASN A 231 21.04 -0.14 -11.33
C ASN A 231 19.60 -0.48 -10.94
N ALA A 232 18.88 -1.21 -11.79
CA ALA A 232 17.53 -1.66 -11.47
C ALA A 232 17.52 -2.56 -10.21
N ILE A 233 18.46 -3.51 -10.11
CA ILE A 233 18.62 -4.39 -8.94
C ILE A 233 18.92 -3.55 -7.69
N GLU A 234 19.88 -2.63 -7.75
CA GLU A 234 20.22 -1.75 -6.62
C GLU A 234 19.01 -0.97 -6.09
N VAL A 235 18.18 -0.42 -6.98
CA VAL A 235 16.97 0.31 -6.61
C VAL A 235 15.97 -0.60 -5.90
N LEU A 236 15.77 -1.82 -6.41
CA LEU A 236 14.84 -2.79 -5.83
C LEU A 236 15.35 -3.35 -4.49
N ASP A 237 16.67 -3.55 -4.35
CA ASP A 237 17.28 -3.96 -3.08
C ASP A 237 17.18 -2.85 -2.02
N ARG A 238 17.35 -1.59 -2.42
CA ARG A 238 17.13 -0.44 -1.55
C ARG A 238 15.67 -0.30 -1.13
N ALA A 239 14.72 -0.58 -2.02
CA ALA A 239 13.30 -0.63 -1.68
C ALA A 239 13.04 -1.66 -0.58
N GLU A 240 13.56 -2.86 -0.74
CA GLU A 240 13.43 -3.92 0.27
C GLU A 240 14.09 -3.54 1.60
N ALA A 241 15.30 -2.96 1.58
CA ALA A 241 15.98 -2.47 2.78
C ALA A 241 15.19 -1.38 3.53
N ASN A 242 14.37 -0.60 2.81
CA ASN A 242 13.45 0.40 3.36
C ASN A 242 12.12 -0.21 3.83
N GLY A 243 11.98 -1.55 3.82
CA GLY A 243 10.78 -2.26 4.25
C GLY A 243 9.64 -2.22 3.22
N ILE A 244 9.95 -2.02 1.94
CA ILE A 244 9.00 -2.14 0.85
C ILE A 244 8.90 -3.61 0.47
N ASP A 245 7.77 -4.24 0.82
CA ASP A 245 7.53 -5.68 0.71
C ASP A 245 6.50 -6.02 -0.35
N ASP A 246 6.26 -5.12 -1.31
CA ASP A 246 5.21 -5.38 -2.28
C ASP A 246 5.64 -6.44 -3.32
N LEU A 247 4.64 -7.18 -3.79
CA LEU A 247 4.84 -8.28 -4.74
C LEU A 247 5.23 -7.78 -6.13
N LEU A 248 4.95 -6.51 -6.46
CA LEU A 248 5.42 -5.91 -7.71
C LEU A 248 6.94 -5.73 -7.67
N ASN A 249 7.50 -5.32 -6.53
CA ASN A 249 8.94 -5.25 -6.33
C ASN A 249 9.59 -6.63 -6.55
N LEU A 250 9.03 -7.69 -5.97
CA LEU A 250 9.52 -9.05 -6.16
C LEU A 250 9.46 -9.51 -7.63
N LYS A 251 8.35 -9.21 -8.33
CA LYS A 251 8.21 -9.54 -9.75
C LYS A 251 9.20 -8.76 -10.63
N LEU A 252 9.40 -7.50 -10.36
CA LEU A 252 10.40 -6.69 -11.04
C LEU A 252 11.81 -7.24 -10.78
N LYS A 253 12.14 -7.64 -9.55
CA LYS A 253 13.41 -8.31 -9.24
C LYS A 253 13.61 -9.56 -10.08
N GLU A 254 12.61 -10.45 -10.15
CA GLU A 254 12.70 -11.64 -10.99
C GLU A 254 12.98 -11.26 -12.46
N MET A 255 12.20 -10.34 -13.03
CA MET A 255 12.38 -9.89 -14.41
C MET A 255 13.78 -9.33 -14.66
N VAL A 256 14.27 -8.47 -13.76
CA VAL A 256 15.57 -7.82 -13.89
C VAL A 256 16.70 -8.83 -13.73
N HIS A 257 16.61 -9.73 -12.73
CA HIS A 257 17.60 -10.79 -12.53
C HIS A 257 17.65 -11.74 -13.74
N GLY A 258 16.48 -12.18 -14.24
CA GLY A 258 16.40 -13.01 -15.43
C GLY A 258 17.05 -12.34 -16.66
N ALA A 259 16.73 -11.06 -16.90
CA ALA A 259 17.34 -10.28 -17.98
C ALA A 259 18.84 -10.05 -17.82
N ALA A 260 19.32 -9.98 -16.57
CA ALA A 260 20.73 -9.86 -16.23
C ALA A 260 21.51 -11.20 -16.28
N GLY A 261 20.83 -12.31 -16.58
CA GLY A 261 21.41 -13.66 -16.51
C GLY A 261 21.78 -14.11 -15.08
N ARG A 262 21.12 -13.55 -14.06
CA ARG A 262 21.30 -13.92 -12.65
C ARG A 262 20.26 -14.93 -12.21
N PRO A 263 20.55 -15.77 -11.18
CA PRO A 263 19.55 -16.68 -10.64
C PRO A 263 18.29 -15.96 -10.16
N THR A 264 17.12 -16.48 -10.51
CA THR A 264 15.80 -15.97 -10.09
C THR A 264 15.15 -16.83 -9.02
N ALA A 265 15.72 -18.00 -8.74
CA ALA A 265 15.28 -18.90 -7.67
C ALA A 265 15.28 -18.17 -6.33
N GLY A 266 14.18 -18.33 -5.57
CA GLY A 266 14.04 -17.69 -4.25
C GLY A 266 13.36 -16.30 -4.26
N ILE A 267 13.12 -15.68 -5.43
CA ILE A 267 12.44 -14.38 -5.50
C ILE A 267 10.91 -14.54 -5.42
N LEU A 268 10.35 -15.42 -6.25
CA LEU A 268 8.91 -15.72 -6.26
C LEU A 268 8.52 -17.00 -5.52
N GLN A 269 9.48 -17.69 -4.96
CA GLN A 269 9.29 -18.83 -4.09
C GLN A 269 10.34 -18.80 -2.97
N GLU A 270 9.94 -19.14 -1.76
CA GLU A 270 10.77 -19.03 -0.58
C GLU A 270 10.58 -20.26 0.31
N ASP A 271 11.70 -20.92 0.66
CA ASP A 271 11.72 -22.11 1.50
C ASP A 271 11.94 -21.72 2.98
N PHE A 272 11.02 -22.13 3.82
CA PHE A 272 11.10 -21.95 5.27
C PHE A 272 11.27 -23.33 5.92
N PRO A 273 12.50 -23.70 6.28
CA PRO A 273 12.74 -24.97 6.95
C PRO A 273 12.06 -25.03 8.32
N PRO A 274 11.94 -26.21 8.92
CA PRO A 274 11.44 -26.36 10.26
C PRO A 274 12.22 -25.48 11.23
N SER A 275 11.53 -24.77 12.12
CA SER A 275 12.18 -23.97 13.17
C SER A 275 12.67 -24.83 14.33
N ARG A 276 12.19 -26.07 14.41
CA ARG A 276 12.51 -27.09 15.42
C ARG A 276 12.44 -28.48 14.83
N GLU A 277 13.09 -29.43 15.45
CA GLU A 277 13.04 -30.84 15.07
C GLU A 277 11.59 -31.35 15.07
N GLY A 278 11.20 -32.08 13.99
CA GLY A 278 9.84 -32.56 13.80
C GLY A 278 8.79 -31.50 13.47
N GLY A 279 9.21 -30.27 13.22
CA GLY A 279 8.31 -29.19 12.73
C GLY A 279 8.05 -29.29 11.24
N PRO A 280 7.00 -28.60 10.73
CA PRO A 280 6.72 -28.53 9.31
C PRO A 280 7.71 -27.67 8.55
N SER A 281 8.01 -28.04 7.32
CA SER A 281 8.60 -27.15 6.31
C SER A 281 7.50 -26.45 5.53
N VAL A 282 7.80 -25.24 5.08
CA VAL A 282 6.89 -24.41 4.29
C VAL A 282 7.58 -23.91 3.06
N MET A 283 7.00 -24.16 1.88
CA MET A 283 7.38 -23.49 0.64
C MET A 283 6.30 -22.47 0.26
N ARG A 284 6.66 -21.20 0.18
CA ARG A 284 5.80 -20.12 -0.29
C ARG A 284 5.97 -19.90 -1.78
N PHE A 285 4.87 -19.74 -2.48
CA PHE A 285 4.80 -19.33 -3.88
C PHE A 285 4.04 -18.02 -3.99
N ALA A 286 4.66 -16.97 -4.53
CA ALA A 286 3.95 -15.76 -4.93
C ALA A 286 3.25 -16.02 -6.27
N LEU A 287 1.93 -16.08 -6.25
CA LEU A 287 1.07 -16.46 -7.34
C LEU A 287 0.46 -15.22 -8.01
N ALA A 288 0.62 -15.07 -9.32
CA ALA A 288 0.11 -13.94 -10.08
C ALA A 288 -1.34 -14.21 -10.54
N VAL A 289 -2.31 -13.73 -9.77
CA VAL A 289 -3.73 -13.89 -10.09
C VAL A 289 -4.21 -12.72 -10.95
N ARG A 290 -4.60 -12.99 -12.20
CA ARG A 290 -5.19 -11.99 -13.10
C ARG A 290 -6.66 -11.80 -12.78
N GLN A 291 -7.05 -10.55 -12.52
CA GLN A 291 -8.47 -10.20 -12.47
C GLN A 291 -8.99 -10.08 -13.90
N GLU A 292 -9.94 -10.93 -14.26
CA GLU A 292 -10.59 -10.88 -15.58
C GLU A 292 -11.17 -9.47 -15.82
N LYS A 293 -10.93 -8.93 -17.04
CA LYS A 293 -11.39 -7.61 -17.49
C LYS A 293 -10.74 -6.40 -16.78
N SER A 294 -9.70 -6.59 -15.97
CA SER A 294 -8.94 -5.48 -15.38
C SER A 294 -7.73 -5.13 -16.23
N ALA A 295 -7.55 -3.84 -16.53
CA ALA A 295 -6.31 -3.31 -17.09
C ALA A 295 -5.21 -3.17 -16.02
N LEU A 296 -5.53 -3.50 -14.77
CA LEU A 296 -4.61 -3.47 -13.64
C LEU A 296 -3.61 -4.64 -13.70
N PRO A 297 -2.41 -4.46 -13.15
CA PRO A 297 -1.46 -5.57 -13.00
C PRO A 297 -2.09 -6.71 -12.17
N PRO A 298 -1.60 -7.95 -12.33
CA PRO A 298 -2.10 -9.07 -11.56
C PRO A 298 -1.97 -8.82 -10.07
N LEU A 299 -2.97 -9.20 -9.31
CA LEU A 299 -2.86 -9.31 -7.86
C LEU A 299 -1.95 -10.50 -7.53
N TYR A 300 -1.09 -10.35 -6.54
CA TYR A 300 -0.26 -11.47 -6.08
C TYR A 300 -0.80 -11.99 -4.76
N GLU A 301 -0.99 -13.28 -4.71
CA GLU A 301 -1.40 -14.05 -3.54
C GLU A 301 -0.30 -15.05 -3.17
N ASN A 302 -0.24 -15.46 -1.93
CA ASN A 302 0.69 -16.46 -1.44
C ASN A 302 0.03 -17.82 -1.30
N GLY A 303 0.38 -18.75 -2.19
CA GLY A 303 0.10 -20.17 -2.02
C GLY A 303 1.20 -20.86 -1.22
N TYR A 304 0.86 -21.86 -0.43
CA TYR A 304 1.81 -22.55 0.43
C TYR A 304 1.74 -24.07 0.29
N LEU A 305 2.88 -24.73 0.03
CA LEU A 305 3.05 -26.14 0.32
C LEU A 305 3.63 -26.28 1.74
N VAL A 306 2.86 -26.95 2.60
CA VAL A 306 3.25 -27.27 3.96
C VAL A 306 3.48 -28.76 4.05
N PHE A 307 4.66 -29.19 4.46
CA PHE A 307 5.02 -30.60 4.39
C PHE A 307 5.85 -31.06 5.59
N ASP A 308 5.70 -32.33 5.91
CA ASP A 308 6.58 -33.02 6.85
C ASP A 308 7.84 -33.50 6.10
N PRO A 309 9.04 -32.99 6.45
CA PRO A 309 10.28 -33.42 5.78
C PRO A 309 10.61 -34.90 5.97
N GLY A 310 10.07 -35.54 7.01
CA GLY A 310 10.35 -36.96 7.32
C GLY A 310 9.52 -37.92 6.47
N SER A 311 8.22 -37.66 6.31
CA SER A 311 7.32 -38.54 5.54
C SER A 311 7.11 -38.10 4.11
N GLY A 312 7.27 -36.79 3.81
CA GLY A 312 6.91 -36.21 2.54
C GLY A 312 5.40 -35.91 2.39
N ASP A 313 4.60 -36.16 3.43
CA ASP A 313 3.18 -35.79 3.42
C ASP A 313 3.04 -34.27 3.39
N ALA A 314 2.19 -33.76 2.51
CA ALA A 314 2.03 -32.33 2.28
C ALA A 314 0.55 -31.91 2.19
N VAL A 315 0.29 -30.62 2.43
CA VAL A 315 -0.96 -29.96 2.06
C VAL A 315 -0.65 -28.71 1.26
N LEU A 316 -1.55 -28.35 0.36
CA LEU A 316 -1.48 -27.13 -0.42
C LEU A 316 -2.51 -26.13 0.13
N ILE A 317 -2.07 -24.95 0.57
CA ILE A 317 -2.93 -23.92 1.13
C ILE A 317 -3.05 -22.77 0.12
N ASP A 318 -4.29 -22.35 -0.15
CA ASP A 318 -4.65 -21.21 -1.00
C ASP A 318 -3.95 -21.21 -2.37
N PRO A 319 -4.19 -22.17 -3.24
CA PRO A 319 -3.64 -22.13 -4.60
C PRO A 319 -4.47 -21.21 -5.49
N GLY A 320 -4.21 -19.93 -5.46
CA GLY A 320 -4.98 -18.91 -6.18
C GLY A 320 -5.00 -19.06 -7.70
N VAL A 321 -3.99 -19.72 -8.27
CA VAL A 321 -3.89 -19.97 -9.71
C VAL A 321 -3.11 -21.28 -9.98
N ALA A 322 -3.36 -21.90 -11.13
CA ALA A 322 -2.58 -23.03 -11.61
C ALA A 322 -1.15 -22.60 -11.97
N ASP A 323 -0.19 -22.81 -11.08
CA ASP A 323 1.22 -22.48 -11.25
C ASP A 323 2.08 -23.75 -11.27
N SER A 324 2.84 -23.95 -12.34
CA SER A 324 3.64 -25.17 -12.54
C SER A 324 4.74 -25.33 -11.50
N ARG A 325 5.23 -24.22 -10.88
CA ARG A 325 6.25 -24.26 -9.84
C ARG A 325 5.83 -25.11 -8.63
N ILE A 326 4.55 -25.10 -8.28
CA ILE A 326 3.98 -25.91 -7.18
C ILE A 326 4.13 -27.40 -7.52
N ARG A 327 3.72 -27.79 -8.75
CA ARG A 327 3.87 -29.17 -9.23
C ARG A 327 5.33 -29.62 -9.25
N ASP A 328 6.18 -28.78 -9.83
CA ASP A 328 7.60 -29.10 -10.04
C ASP A 328 8.31 -29.26 -8.69
N PHE A 329 8.05 -28.34 -7.74
CA PHE A 329 8.60 -28.45 -6.38
C PHE A 329 8.10 -29.72 -5.65
N ALA A 330 6.81 -30.02 -5.74
CA ALA A 330 6.26 -31.21 -5.12
C ALA A 330 6.89 -32.51 -5.71
N ALA A 331 7.09 -32.53 -7.02
CA ALA A 331 7.74 -33.66 -7.70
C ALA A 331 9.22 -33.78 -7.31
N ASP A 332 10.00 -32.70 -7.32
CA ASP A 332 11.42 -32.69 -6.97
C ASP A 332 11.68 -33.14 -5.53
N ARG A 333 10.80 -32.75 -4.61
CA ARG A 333 10.87 -33.15 -3.20
C ARG A 333 10.13 -34.45 -2.89
N LYS A 334 9.50 -35.10 -3.90
CA LYS A 334 8.69 -36.33 -3.75
C LYS A 334 7.58 -36.17 -2.69
N LEU A 335 6.92 -35.02 -2.68
CA LEU A 335 5.84 -34.75 -1.75
C LEU A 335 4.55 -35.42 -2.19
N GLU A 336 3.79 -35.95 -1.24
CA GLU A 336 2.45 -36.48 -1.44
C GLU A 336 1.42 -35.48 -0.91
N VAL A 337 0.80 -34.71 -1.80
CA VAL A 337 -0.18 -33.69 -1.43
C VAL A 337 -1.50 -34.36 -1.06
N LYS A 338 -1.85 -34.36 0.22
CA LYS A 338 -3.01 -35.06 0.79
C LYS A 338 -4.30 -34.25 0.74
N ALA A 339 -4.22 -32.94 0.68
CA ALA A 339 -5.38 -32.04 0.60
C ALA A 339 -5.01 -30.68 0.03
N VAL A 340 -6.01 -30.00 -0.53
CA VAL A 340 -6.01 -28.56 -0.81
C VAL A 340 -6.86 -27.89 0.26
N LEU A 341 -6.30 -26.92 1.00
CA LEU A 341 -6.97 -26.19 2.07
C LEU A 341 -7.17 -24.74 1.66
N ASN A 342 -8.35 -24.18 1.90
CA ASN A 342 -8.59 -22.75 1.70
C ASN A 342 -8.83 -22.03 3.02
N THR A 343 -8.15 -20.90 3.21
CA THR A 343 -8.38 -20.02 4.36
C THR A 343 -9.70 -19.29 4.23
N HIS A 344 -10.12 -18.94 3.02
CA HIS A 344 -11.40 -18.29 2.72
C HIS A 344 -11.75 -18.44 1.23
N GLY A 345 -12.92 -17.93 0.83
CA GLY A 345 -13.49 -18.19 -0.49
C GLY A 345 -13.19 -17.18 -1.60
N HIS A 346 -12.29 -16.21 -1.43
CA HIS A 346 -12.01 -15.26 -2.49
C HIS A 346 -11.34 -15.88 -3.71
N PRO A 347 -11.64 -15.39 -4.93
CA PRO A 347 -11.17 -15.99 -6.17
C PRO A 347 -9.66 -16.11 -6.30
N ASP A 348 -8.92 -15.16 -5.72
CA ASP A 348 -7.45 -15.16 -5.71
C ASP A 348 -6.84 -16.23 -4.80
N HIS A 349 -7.61 -16.83 -3.89
CA HIS A 349 -7.18 -17.95 -3.05
C HIS A 349 -7.65 -19.32 -3.55
N ILE A 350 -8.76 -19.36 -4.28
CA ILE A 350 -9.38 -20.64 -4.69
C ILE A 350 -9.24 -20.97 -6.17
N GLY A 351 -8.76 -20.01 -6.99
CA GLY A 351 -8.77 -20.16 -8.46
C GLY A 351 -7.99 -21.37 -9.02
N GLY A 352 -6.99 -21.85 -8.30
CA GLY A 352 -6.22 -23.04 -8.65
C GLY A 352 -6.75 -24.36 -8.07
N ASN A 353 -7.77 -24.32 -7.20
CA ASN A 353 -8.26 -25.48 -6.47
C ASN A 353 -8.50 -26.70 -7.36
N ARG A 354 -9.31 -26.52 -8.41
CA ARG A 354 -9.69 -27.64 -9.30
C ARG A 354 -8.47 -28.24 -9.99
N HIS A 355 -7.57 -27.38 -10.49
CA HIS A 355 -6.36 -27.83 -11.16
C HIS A 355 -5.51 -28.73 -10.25
N PHE A 356 -5.25 -28.29 -9.00
CA PHE A 356 -4.40 -29.04 -8.09
C PHE A 356 -5.10 -30.24 -7.45
N ALA A 357 -6.40 -30.17 -7.20
CA ALA A 357 -7.19 -31.33 -6.77
C ALA A 357 -7.13 -32.43 -7.80
N ASP A 358 -7.30 -32.12 -9.09
CA ASP A 358 -7.22 -33.07 -10.16
C ASP A 358 -5.79 -33.60 -10.38
N LEU A 359 -4.78 -32.73 -10.27
CA LEU A 359 -3.37 -33.09 -10.47
C LEU A 359 -2.88 -34.05 -9.38
N PHE A 360 -3.12 -33.70 -8.11
CA PHE A 360 -2.64 -34.47 -6.96
C PHE A 360 -3.61 -35.55 -6.47
N LYS A 361 -4.82 -35.63 -7.05
CA LYS A 361 -5.92 -36.49 -6.56
C LYS A 361 -6.25 -36.21 -5.09
N ALA A 362 -6.15 -34.96 -4.71
CA ALA A 362 -6.31 -34.48 -3.35
C ALA A 362 -7.68 -33.80 -3.15
N PRO A 363 -8.39 -34.06 -2.05
CA PRO A 363 -9.67 -33.42 -1.74
C PRO A 363 -9.48 -31.95 -1.38
N ILE A 364 -10.52 -31.13 -1.65
CA ILE A 364 -10.57 -29.69 -1.31
C ILE A 364 -11.33 -29.53 0.01
N PHE A 365 -10.70 -28.85 0.98
CA PHE A 365 -11.31 -28.54 2.28
C PHE A 365 -11.40 -27.02 2.43
N ALA A 366 -12.58 -26.53 2.82
CA ALA A 366 -12.87 -25.10 2.87
C ALA A 366 -13.76 -24.71 4.06
N PRO A 367 -13.73 -23.46 4.51
CA PRO A 367 -14.62 -22.98 5.56
C PRO A 367 -16.09 -23.00 5.09
N LYS A 368 -16.98 -23.51 5.97
CA LYS A 368 -18.40 -23.68 5.62
C LYS A 368 -19.12 -22.34 5.38
N ASP A 369 -18.79 -21.32 6.17
CA ASP A 369 -19.52 -20.05 6.14
C ASP A 369 -19.18 -19.20 4.90
N ASP A 370 -18.23 -19.67 4.07
CA ASP A 370 -17.89 -19.13 2.75
C ASP A 370 -18.49 -19.94 1.60
N SER A 371 -19.49 -20.80 1.86
CA SER A 371 -20.08 -21.68 0.84
C SER A 371 -20.54 -20.99 -0.43
N ASP A 372 -20.99 -19.73 -0.32
CA ASP A 372 -21.50 -18.93 -1.42
C ASP A 372 -20.44 -18.48 -2.45
N TYR A 373 -19.15 -18.62 -2.10
CA TYR A 373 -18.03 -18.27 -2.98
C TYR A 373 -17.61 -19.42 -3.89
N TYR A 374 -18.00 -20.64 -3.56
CA TYR A 374 -17.56 -21.82 -4.27
C TYR A 374 -18.58 -22.23 -5.33
N GLU A 375 -18.24 -22.06 -6.61
CA GLU A 375 -19.05 -22.56 -7.73
C GLU A 375 -19.14 -24.10 -7.70
N THR A 376 -18.04 -24.77 -7.35
CA THR A 376 -17.99 -26.21 -7.12
C THR A 376 -17.81 -26.47 -5.64
N LYS A 377 -18.72 -27.25 -5.05
CA LYS A 377 -18.68 -27.61 -3.64
C LYS A 377 -17.37 -28.32 -3.30
N PRO A 378 -16.63 -27.85 -2.25
CA PRO A 378 -15.50 -28.57 -1.70
C PRO A 378 -15.89 -29.98 -1.19
N ASP A 379 -14.93 -30.88 -1.14
CA ASP A 379 -15.14 -32.25 -0.67
C ASP A 379 -15.48 -32.29 0.82
N ARG A 380 -14.95 -31.30 1.59
CA ARG A 380 -15.19 -31.20 3.04
C ARG A 380 -15.30 -29.75 3.49
N TRP A 381 -16.31 -29.48 4.33
CA TRP A 381 -16.47 -28.24 5.05
C TRP A 381 -15.79 -28.29 6.42
N LEU A 382 -14.91 -27.32 6.68
CA LEU A 382 -14.16 -27.19 7.93
C LEU A 382 -14.96 -26.48 9.01
N ARG A 383 -14.64 -26.80 10.27
CA ARG A 383 -15.24 -26.19 11.48
C ARG A 383 -14.18 -25.64 12.42
N ASN A 384 -14.55 -24.65 13.21
CA ASN A 384 -13.64 -24.06 14.21
C ASN A 384 -13.18 -25.11 15.23
N GLY A 385 -11.88 -25.07 15.56
CA GLY A 385 -11.26 -25.97 16.54
C GLY A 385 -10.99 -27.39 16.04
N GLU A 386 -11.38 -27.71 14.79
CA GLU A 386 -11.10 -29.00 14.19
C GLU A 386 -9.59 -29.18 13.97
N THR A 387 -9.12 -30.40 14.17
CA THR A 387 -7.75 -30.80 13.86
C THR A 387 -7.77 -31.77 12.67
N LEU A 388 -6.99 -31.44 11.65
CA LEU A 388 -6.76 -32.25 10.48
C LEU A 388 -5.42 -32.97 10.64
N GLU A 389 -5.38 -34.24 10.28
CA GLU A 389 -4.18 -35.08 10.37
C GLU A 389 -3.86 -35.65 8.98
N PHE A 390 -2.65 -35.38 8.50
CA PHE A 390 -2.13 -35.85 7.22
C PHE A 390 -0.73 -36.43 7.45
N GLY A 391 -0.68 -37.73 7.79
CA GLY A 391 0.59 -38.35 8.18
C GLY A 391 1.24 -37.64 9.37
N GLY A 392 2.45 -37.09 9.17
CA GLY A 392 3.17 -36.33 10.18
C GLY A 392 2.67 -34.90 10.41
N LEU A 393 1.79 -34.39 9.55
CA LEU A 393 1.24 -33.04 9.66
C LEU A 393 -0.03 -33.01 10.52
N ARG A 394 -0.04 -32.17 11.53
CA ARG A 394 -1.22 -31.86 12.34
C ARG A 394 -1.57 -30.38 12.21
N ILE A 395 -2.78 -30.10 11.72
CA ILE A 395 -3.23 -28.74 11.38
C ILE A 395 -4.50 -28.42 12.14
N GLN A 396 -4.45 -27.40 13.00
CA GLN A 396 -5.61 -26.90 13.73
C GLN A 396 -6.30 -25.78 12.92
N VAL A 397 -7.63 -25.86 12.83
CA VAL A 397 -8.47 -24.85 12.19
C VAL A 397 -8.91 -23.81 13.20
N LEU A 398 -8.54 -22.56 13.00
CA LEU A 398 -8.89 -21.41 13.83
C LEU A 398 -9.78 -20.45 13.00
N GLN A 399 -11.09 -20.50 13.16
CA GLN A 399 -11.96 -19.55 12.48
C GLN A 399 -11.75 -18.12 12.98
N THR A 400 -11.58 -17.19 12.06
CA THR A 400 -11.35 -15.77 12.30
C THR A 400 -12.23 -14.92 11.37
N PRO A 401 -13.58 -15.03 11.49
CA PRO A 401 -14.48 -14.30 10.60
C PRO A 401 -14.25 -12.80 10.70
N GLY A 402 -14.38 -12.12 9.54
CA GLY A 402 -14.17 -10.67 9.46
C GLY A 402 -13.82 -10.20 8.07
N HIS A 403 -12.80 -10.76 7.46
CA HIS A 403 -12.48 -10.51 6.05
C HIS A 403 -13.56 -11.14 5.15
N THR A 404 -13.86 -12.42 5.36
CA THR A 404 -15.07 -13.09 4.89
C THR A 404 -15.82 -13.70 6.09
N PRO A 405 -17.09 -14.11 5.91
CA PRO A 405 -17.83 -14.81 6.95
C PRO A 405 -17.15 -16.10 7.43
N GLY A 406 -16.51 -16.83 6.52
CA GLY A 406 -15.85 -18.11 6.77
C GLY A 406 -14.37 -18.04 7.05
N SER A 407 -13.73 -16.87 6.98
CA SER A 407 -12.28 -16.74 7.15
C SER A 407 -11.75 -17.61 8.30
N ALA A 408 -10.71 -18.37 8.02
CA ALA A 408 -10.04 -19.26 8.95
C ALA A 408 -8.53 -19.19 8.79
N CYS A 409 -7.82 -19.42 9.89
CA CYS A 409 -6.38 -19.60 9.90
C CYS A 409 -6.06 -21.08 10.16
N PHE A 410 -4.93 -21.55 9.66
CA PHE A 410 -4.44 -22.90 9.88
C PHE A 410 -3.15 -22.86 10.71
N LEU A 411 -3.13 -23.56 11.82
CA LEU A 411 -1.94 -23.68 12.68
C LEU A 411 -1.33 -25.06 12.54
N ALA A 412 -0.13 -25.13 11.98
CA ALA A 412 0.68 -26.33 11.84
C ALA A 412 1.98 -26.16 12.63
N GLY A 413 2.10 -26.80 13.79
CA GLY A 413 3.25 -26.62 14.66
C GLY A 413 3.43 -25.16 15.11
N ASP A 414 4.50 -24.51 14.65
CA ASP A 414 4.80 -23.08 14.88
C ASP A 414 4.46 -22.19 13.68
N CYS A 415 3.77 -22.71 12.67
CA CYS A 415 3.40 -22.01 11.45
C CYS A 415 1.91 -21.69 11.45
N LEU A 416 1.56 -20.41 11.42
CA LEU A 416 0.19 -19.92 11.32
C LEU A 416 -0.05 -19.37 9.90
N PHE A 417 -0.88 -20.03 9.13
CA PHE A 417 -1.34 -19.57 7.81
C PHE A 417 -2.60 -18.74 8.04
N SER A 418 -2.45 -17.42 7.97
CA SER A 418 -3.51 -16.49 8.38
C SER A 418 -4.45 -16.06 7.28
N GLY A 419 -4.20 -16.47 6.02
CA GLY A 419 -4.95 -15.94 4.88
C GLY A 419 -5.01 -14.42 4.97
N ASP A 420 -6.18 -13.87 4.73
CA ASP A 420 -6.42 -12.42 4.75
C ASP A 420 -6.92 -11.90 6.11
N THR A 421 -6.58 -12.59 7.19
CA THR A 421 -6.92 -12.15 8.55
C THR A 421 -5.85 -11.25 9.16
N LEU A 422 -4.59 -11.70 9.20
CA LEU A 422 -3.45 -11.00 9.82
C LEU A 422 -2.27 -10.93 8.86
N PHE A 423 -1.79 -9.73 8.59
CA PHE A 423 -0.62 -9.43 7.77
C PHE A 423 0.46 -8.76 8.58
N LYS A 424 1.64 -8.63 8.02
CA LYS A 424 2.71 -7.85 8.63
C LYS A 424 2.32 -6.38 8.76
N ASN A 425 2.16 -5.93 10.01
CA ASN A 425 1.73 -4.56 10.37
C ASN A 425 0.34 -4.17 9.84
N PHE A 426 -0.50 -5.14 9.49
CA PHE A 426 -1.83 -4.89 8.94
C PHE A 426 -2.82 -5.99 9.30
N ILE A 427 -4.12 -5.74 9.07
CA ILE A 427 -5.19 -6.74 9.15
C ILE A 427 -6.02 -6.72 7.87
N GLY A 428 -6.72 -7.79 7.57
CA GLY A 428 -7.57 -7.91 6.39
C GLY A 428 -8.61 -6.81 6.27
N ARG A 429 -9.00 -6.50 5.05
CA ARG A 429 -10.12 -5.57 4.79
C ARG A 429 -11.40 -6.18 5.33
N ILE A 430 -12.27 -5.33 5.86
CA ILE A 430 -13.51 -5.76 6.48
C ILE A 430 -14.67 -5.40 5.58
N GLY A 431 -15.39 -6.42 5.16
CA GLY A 431 -16.76 -6.36 4.73
C GLY A 431 -17.10 -5.37 3.61
N ALA A 432 -16.61 -5.59 2.39
CA ALA A 432 -17.31 -5.17 1.18
C ALA A 432 -17.24 -6.30 0.17
N ASP A 433 -17.98 -7.34 0.44
CA ASP A 433 -18.07 -8.44 -0.47
C ASP A 433 -19.32 -8.28 -1.33
N ASN A 434 -19.13 -8.10 -2.64
CA ASN A 434 -20.17 -8.01 -3.66
C ASN A 434 -21.39 -7.13 -3.29
N GLY A 435 -21.15 -6.03 -2.55
CA GLY A 435 -22.21 -5.12 -2.11
C GLY A 435 -22.98 -5.58 -0.86
N ARG A 436 -22.64 -6.71 -0.26
CA ARG A 436 -23.19 -7.14 1.01
C ARG A 436 -22.45 -6.42 2.14
N LYS A 437 -23.11 -5.43 2.75
CA LYS A 437 -22.63 -4.82 4.00
C LYS A 437 -22.79 -5.85 5.11
N ILE A 438 -21.68 -6.40 5.60
CA ILE A 438 -21.70 -7.22 6.81
C ILE A 438 -21.49 -6.28 8.00
N PRO A 439 -22.55 -5.98 8.78
CA PRO A 439 -22.45 -5.07 9.92
C PRO A 439 -21.59 -5.71 11.01
N ALA A 440 -20.81 -4.90 11.71
CA ALA A 440 -20.10 -5.22 12.95
C ALA A 440 -18.78 -6.01 12.87
N LEU A 441 -18.28 -6.44 11.72
CA LEU A 441 -17.16 -7.37 11.65
C LEU A 441 -15.78 -6.79 12.05
N LYS A 442 -15.59 -5.47 12.03
CA LYS A 442 -14.28 -4.90 12.39
C LYS A 442 -13.90 -5.21 13.84
N LYS A 443 -14.81 -4.93 14.75
CA LYS A 443 -14.57 -5.22 16.20
C LYS A 443 -14.41 -6.71 16.43
N ASP A 444 -15.18 -7.53 15.73
CA ASP A 444 -15.12 -8.98 15.87
C ASP A 444 -13.82 -9.54 15.30
N MET A 445 -13.37 -9.11 14.14
CA MET A 445 -12.11 -9.55 13.56
C MET A 445 -10.92 -9.21 14.45
N VAL A 446 -10.82 -7.95 14.94
CA VAL A 446 -9.75 -7.55 15.88
C VAL A 446 -9.84 -8.37 17.16
N ARG A 447 -11.04 -8.64 17.67
CA ARG A 447 -11.24 -9.49 18.82
C ARG A 447 -10.74 -10.92 18.58
N PHE A 448 -11.10 -11.54 17.45
CA PHE A 448 -10.63 -12.89 17.11
C PHE A 448 -9.12 -12.96 16.91
N ILE A 449 -8.51 -11.94 16.29
CA ILE A 449 -7.05 -11.87 16.19
C ILE A 449 -6.43 -11.84 17.60
N ARG A 450 -6.92 -10.99 18.50
CA ARG A 450 -6.41 -10.88 19.87
C ARG A 450 -6.62 -12.15 20.68
N GLU A 451 -7.80 -12.76 20.62
CA GLU A 451 -8.18 -13.90 21.43
C GLU A 451 -7.66 -15.25 20.92
N ARG A 452 -7.40 -15.38 19.62
CA ARG A 452 -7.05 -16.66 18.99
C ARG A 452 -5.66 -16.70 18.40
N LEU A 453 -5.17 -15.57 17.87
CA LEU A 453 -3.88 -15.52 17.18
C LEU A 453 -2.78 -14.91 18.05
N LEU A 454 -3.04 -13.77 18.69
CA LEU A 454 -2.03 -13.12 19.54
C LEU A 454 -1.78 -13.83 20.88
N VAL A 455 -2.55 -14.84 21.23
CA VAL A 455 -2.31 -15.71 22.39
C VAL A 455 -1.35 -16.85 22.09
N LEU A 456 -1.04 -17.10 20.82
CA LEU A 456 -0.04 -18.07 20.40
C LEU A 456 1.36 -17.64 20.85
N PRO A 457 2.32 -18.58 20.97
CA PRO A 457 3.72 -18.26 21.28
C PRO A 457 4.26 -17.15 20.39
N GLY A 458 5.05 -16.23 20.94
CA GLY A 458 5.55 -15.06 20.22
C GLY A 458 6.39 -15.40 18.99
N GLU A 459 7.11 -16.51 19.02
CA GLU A 459 7.93 -17.03 17.92
C GLU A 459 7.11 -17.68 16.80
N THR A 460 5.79 -17.86 16.95
CA THR A 460 4.92 -18.40 15.91
C THR A 460 5.06 -17.58 14.64
N ARG A 461 5.48 -18.23 13.57
CA ARG A 461 5.64 -17.65 12.22
C ARG A 461 4.27 -17.48 11.59
N VAL A 462 3.95 -16.29 11.12
CA VAL A 462 2.68 -15.96 10.47
C VAL A 462 2.88 -15.85 8.97
N PHE A 463 2.21 -16.68 8.22
CA PHE A 463 2.23 -16.79 6.76
C PHE A 463 0.91 -16.24 6.20
N PRO A 464 0.89 -14.97 5.76
CA PRO A 464 -0.34 -14.32 5.29
C PRO A 464 -0.70 -14.65 3.85
N GLY A 465 -1.95 -14.41 3.45
CA GLY A 465 -2.40 -14.55 2.07
C GLY A 465 -1.70 -13.58 1.10
N HIS A 466 -1.23 -12.44 1.58
CA HIS A 466 -0.47 -11.47 0.79
C HIS A 466 0.72 -10.92 1.59
N GLY A 467 1.79 -10.54 0.87
CA GLY A 467 2.96 -9.92 1.48
C GLY A 467 3.91 -10.90 2.17
N LYS A 468 4.75 -10.39 3.05
CA LYS A 468 5.80 -11.17 3.72
C LYS A 468 5.32 -11.83 5.02
N MET A 469 6.01 -12.90 5.39
CA MET A 469 5.91 -13.56 6.69
C MET A 469 6.24 -12.57 7.83
N THR A 470 5.58 -12.74 8.96
CA THR A 470 5.84 -12.03 10.22
C THR A 470 5.82 -13.00 11.39
N ARG A 471 5.83 -12.48 12.61
CA ARG A 471 5.72 -13.28 13.85
C ARG A 471 4.63 -12.71 14.74
N VAL A 472 4.04 -13.57 15.56
CA VAL A 472 3.03 -13.14 16.54
C VAL A 472 3.57 -12.06 17.48
N ALA A 473 4.81 -12.17 17.95
CA ALA A 473 5.44 -11.14 18.80
C ALA A 473 5.53 -9.79 18.09
N ASP A 474 5.96 -9.78 16.83
CA ASP A 474 6.13 -8.56 16.04
C ASP A 474 4.78 -7.86 15.86
N GLU A 475 3.74 -8.61 15.49
CA GLU A 475 2.39 -8.05 15.30
C GLU A 475 1.77 -7.53 16.60
N LYS A 476 2.06 -8.19 17.72
CA LYS A 476 1.62 -7.75 19.04
C LYS A 476 2.22 -6.40 19.43
N GLU A 477 3.49 -6.17 19.03
CA GLU A 477 4.24 -4.96 19.36
C GLU A 477 4.02 -3.84 18.35
N THR A 478 3.97 -4.15 17.05
CA THR A 478 4.08 -3.14 16.00
C THR A 478 2.80 -2.89 15.22
N ASN A 479 1.84 -3.84 15.20
CA ASN A 479 0.64 -3.72 14.39
C ASN A 479 -0.29 -2.60 14.91
N PRO A 480 -0.51 -1.53 14.12
CA PRO A 480 -1.27 -0.36 14.56
C PRO A 480 -2.77 -0.64 14.74
N PHE A 481 -3.29 -1.72 14.16
CA PHE A 481 -4.71 -2.12 14.26
C PHE A 481 -5.01 -2.95 15.50
N LEU A 482 -3.97 -3.43 16.19
CA LEU A 482 -4.05 -4.34 17.32
C LEU A 482 -3.60 -3.71 18.65
N LYS A 483 -3.30 -2.43 18.64
CA LYS A 483 -2.98 -1.62 19.84
C LYS A 483 -4.24 -1.17 20.58
#